data_14c363d3aa1ced9a7104e4112a1d02f3
#
_entry.id   14c363d3aa1ced9a7104e4112a1d02f3
#
_cell.length_a   1.000
_cell.length_b   1.000
_cell.length_c   1.000
_cell.angle_alpha   90.00
_cell.angle_beta   90.00
_cell.angle_gamma   90.00
#
_symmetry.space_group_name_H-M   'P 1'
#
loop_
_entity.id
_entity.type
_entity.pdbx_description
1 polymer ?
#
loop_
_entity_poly.entity_id
_entity_poly.type
_entity_poly.pdbx_seq_one_letter_code
_entity_poly.pdbx_strand_id
1 'polypeptide(L)'
;MEDIATWIAPIATTIAALMTASNLGSRVTGWGFVVFTIGSLAWLVLGIATGQSNLLWQNIILTALNLFGIWRWLGRQAKLEEGGARAQEHSEATSGEALFPVSLLTRAKLKAADGSELGACVDAMAGCERGGLRYLVVTSGGVGGVGETVRRLDWNDAKVDGKSVSTTLDDHDFESLKQLAKDDWQ
;
A
#
# COMPACT_ATOMS: atom_id res chain seq x y z
N MET A 1 36.86 -6.02 1.05
CA MET A 1 35.62 -5.54 0.36
C MET A 1 34.67 -6.69 0.09
N GLU A 2 35.14 -7.89 -0.23
CA GLU A 2 34.30 -9.09 -0.41
C GLU A 2 33.47 -9.42 0.83
N ASP A 3 34.07 -9.43 2.02
CA ASP A 3 33.36 -9.78 3.26
C ASP A 3 32.18 -8.84 3.55
N ILE A 4 32.35 -7.54 3.30
CA ILE A 4 31.28 -6.54 3.52
C ILE A 4 30.17 -6.74 2.48
N ALA A 5 30.50 -6.94 1.22
CA ALA A 5 29.52 -7.17 0.15
C ALA A 5 28.71 -8.46 0.38
N THR A 6 29.34 -9.51 0.92
CA THR A 6 28.71 -10.79 1.25
C THR A 6 27.57 -10.66 2.27
N TRP A 7 27.67 -9.70 3.21
CA TRP A 7 26.63 -9.45 4.18
C TRP A 7 25.61 -8.39 3.72
N ILE A 8 26.09 -7.32 3.09
CA ILE A 8 25.19 -6.24 2.61
C ILE A 8 24.20 -6.77 1.58
N ALA A 9 24.66 -7.59 0.62
CA ALA A 9 23.82 -8.05 -0.47
C ALA A 9 22.55 -8.79 -0.02
N PRO A 10 22.60 -9.86 0.79
CA PRO A 10 21.41 -10.58 1.23
C PRO A 10 20.53 -9.74 2.20
N ILE A 11 21.15 -8.97 3.10
CA ILE A 11 20.41 -8.13 4.06
C ILE A 11 19.62 -7.05 3.30
N ALA A 12 20.27 -6.31 2.40
CA ALA A 12 19.61 -5.28 1.61
C ALA A 12 18.46 -5.87 0.78
N THR A 13 18.70 -7.00 0.11
CA THR A 13 17.68 -7.67 -0.71
C THR A 13 16.48 -8.10 0.13
N THR A 14 16.70 -8.63 1.33
CA THR A 14 15.61 -9.06 2.24
C THR A 14 14.79 -7.86 2.73
N ILE A 15 15.46 -6.78 3.18
CA ILE A 15 14.79 -5.55 3.61
C ILE A 15 13.97 -4.96 2.46
N ALA A 16 14.55 -4.87 1.27
CA ALA A 16 13.87 -4.34 0.10
C ALA A 16 12.65 -5.18 -0.30
N ALA A 17 12.75 -6.51 -0.21
CA ALA A 17 11.62 -7.40 -0.46
C ALA A 17 10.48 -7.17 0.55
N LEU A 18 10.78 -7.02 1.84
CA LEU A 18 9.79 -6.69 2.86
C LEU A 18 9.14 -5.33 2.60
N MET A 19 9.91 -4.30 2.26
CA MET A 19 9.38 -2.97 1.93
C MET A 19 8.46 -2.99 0.71
N THR A 20 8.81 -3.74 -0.33
CA THR A 20 7.98 -3.82 -1.54
C THR A 20 6.74 -4.68 -1.36
N ALA A 21 6.82 -5.74 -0.55
CA ALA A 21 5.69 -6.63 -0.24
C ALA A 21 4.70 -6.03 0.76
N SER A 22 5.11 -5.08 1.59
CA SER A 22 4.27 -4.50 2.65
C SER A 22 3.12 -3.63 2.17
N ASN A 23 3.09 -3.23 0.89
CA ASN A 23 2.05 -2.39 0.27
C ASN A 23 1.74 -1.08 1.05
N LEU A 24 2.74 -0.50 1.68
CA LEU A 24 2.63 0.72 2.50
C LEU A 24 2.62 2.03 1.68
N GLY A 25 2.33 1.94 0.38
CA GLY A 25 2.24 3.08 -0.54
C GLY A 25 3.48 3.28 -1.41
N SER A 26 3.35 4.20 -2.37
CA SER A 26 4.34 4.39 -3.45
C SER A 26 5.72 4.77 -2.94
N ARG A 27 5.81 5.59 -1.90
CA ARG A 27 7.09 6.04 -1.34
C ARG A 27 7.86 4.90 -0.69
N VAL A 28 7.19 4.06 0.12
CA VAL A 28 7.84 2.91 0.78
C VAL A 28 8.31 1.90 -0.27
N THR A 29 7.44 1.55 -1.23
CA THR A 29 7.80 0.68 -2.35
C THR A 29 8.99 1.24 -3.15
N GLY A 30 8.97 2.55 -3.44
CA GLY A 30 10.06 3.20 -4.18
C GLY A 30 11.40 3.20 -3.44
N TRP A 31 11.40 3.41 -2.12
CA TRP A 31 12.59 3.25 -1.29
C TRP A 31 13.05 1.80 -1.22
N GLY A 32 12.14 0.83 -1.26
CA GLY A 32 12.47 -0.58 -1.43
C GLY A 32 13.32 -0.82 -2.68
N PHE A 33 12.99 -0.20 -3.82
CA PHE A 33 13.81 -0.27 -5.03
C PHE A 33 15.18 0.41 -4.90
N VAL A 34 15.30 1.47 -4.07
CA VAL A 34 16.62 2.05 -3.75
C VAL A 34 17.47 1.04 -2.99
N VAL A 35 16.91 0.37 -1.98
CA VAL A 35 17.60 -0.66 -1.20
C VAL A 35 17.93 -1.88 -2.06
N PHE A 36 17.02 -2.30 -2.97
CA PHE A 36 17.35 -3.34 -3.99
C PHE A 36 18.51 -2.94 -4.88
N THR A 37 18.61 -1.65 -5.27
CA THR A 37 19.76 -1.18 -6.07
C THR A 37 21.07 -1.34 -5.30
N ILE A 38 21.09 -0.99 -4.01
CA ILE A 38 22.27 -1.19 -3.15
C ILE A 38 22.63 -2.67 -3.08
N GLY A 39 21.64 -3.54 -2.87
CA GLY A 39 21.83 -4.99 -2.85
C GLY A 39 22.41 -5.53 -4.16
N SER A 40 21.83 -5.12 -5.31
CA SER A 40 22.30 -5.59 -6.62
C SER A 40 23.71 -5.10 -6.95
N LEU A 41 24.08 -3.88 -6.54
CA LEU A 41 25.46 -3.39 -6.67
C LEU A 41 26.44 -4.19 -5.79
N ALA A 42 26.04 -4.56 -4.58
CA ALA A 42 26.86 -5.42 -3.72
C ALA A 42 27.04 -6.83 -4.34
N TRP A 43 25.98 -7.40 -4.93
CA TRP A 43 26.07 -8.66 -5.67
C TRP A 43 26.95 -8.54 -6.94
N LEU A 44 26.96 -7.39 -7.64
CA LEU A 44 27.88 -7.13 -8.75
C LEU A 44 29.33 -7.18 -8.30
N VAL A 45 29.66 -6.49 -7.19
CA VAL A 45 31.02 -6.51 -6.62
C VAL A 45 31.45 -7.95 -6.30
N LEU A 46 30.56 -8.73 -5.69
CA LEU A 46 30.82 -10.13 -5.34
C LEU A 46 31.01 -10.97 -6.61
N GLY A 47 30.17 -10.80 -7.63
CA GLY A 47 30.26 -11.50 -8.90
C GLY A 47 31.58 -11.25 -9.63
N ILE A 48 32.09 -10.02 -9.59
CA ILE A 48 33.41 -9.65 -10.15
C ILE A 48 34.51 -10.32 -9.33
N ALA A 49 34.47 -10.19 -8.03
CA ALA A 49 35.51 -10.69 -7.13
C ALA A 49 35.64 -12.23 -7.17
N THR A 50 34.53 -12.94 -7.33
CA THR A 50 34.48 -14.40 -7.39
C THR A 50 34.54 -14.98 -8.80
N GLY A 51 34.58 -14.13 -9.85
CA GLY A 51 34.58 -14.55 -11.25
C GLY A 51 33.29 -15.22 -11.72
N GLN A 52 32.16 -15.00 -11.02
CA GLN A 52 30.86 -15.60 -11.33
C GLN A 52 30.11 -14.78 -12.38
N SER A 53 30.29 -15.10 -13.67
CA SER A 53 29.68 -14.37 -14.78
C SER A 53 28.12 -14.37 -14.71
N ASN A 54 27.49 -15.45 -14.27
CA ASN A 54 26.03 -15.51 -14.12
C ASN A 54 25.51 -14.51 -13.09
N LEU A 55 26.19 -14.42 -11.94
CA LEU A 55 25.85 -13.49 -10.88
C LEU A 55 26.02 -12.03 -11.36
N LEU A 56 27.07 -11.78 -12.11
CA LEU A 56 27.36 -10.47 -12.72
C LEU A 56 26.22 -10.04 -13.66
N TRP A 57 25.91 -10.83 -14.68
CA TRP A 57 24.91 -10.48 -15.66
C TRP A 57 23.51 -10.33 -15.07
N GLN A 58 23.14 -11.24 -14.17
CA GLN A 58 21.85 -11.15 -13.46
C GLN A 58 21.71 -9.82 -12.71
N ASN A 59 22.73 -9.40 -11.98
CA ASN A 59 22.65 -8.18 -11.19
C ASN A 59 22.79 -6.90 -12.01
N ILE A 60 23.42 -6.92 -13.20
CA ILE A 60 23.35 -5.81 -14.16
C ILE A 60 21.90 -5.57 -14.56
N ILE A 61 21.17 -6.63 -14.93
CA ILE A 61 19.76 -6.54 -15.32
C ILE A 61 18.91 -6.09 -14.14
N LEU A 62 19.12 -6.67 -12.95
CA LEU A 62 18.37 -6.28 -11.74
C LEU A 62 18.62 -4.82 -11.37
N THR A 63 19.85 -4.32 -11.50
CA THR A 63 20.15 -2.90 -11.25
C THR A 63 19.35 -2.00 -12.20
N ALA A 64 19.28 -2.32 -13.48
CA ALA A 64 18.51 -1.56 -14.46
C ALA A 64 16.98 -1.58 -14.12
N LEU A 65 16.46 -2.75 -13.74
CA LEU A 65 15.06 -2.90 -13.32
C LEU A 65 14.76 -2.12 -12.01
N ASN A 66 15.69 -2.12 -11.07
CA ASN A 66 15.55 -1.38 -9.83
C ASN A 66 15.56 0.14 -10.07
N LEU A 67 16.41 0.65 -10.94
CA LEU A 67 16.42 2.06 -11.35
C LEU A 67 15.10 2.45 -12.03
N PHE A 68 14.55 1.58 -12.89
CA PHE A 68 13.21 1.77 -13.45
C PHE A 68 12.13 1.79 -12.36
N GLY A 69 12.23 0.91 -11.36
CA GLY A 69 11.34 0.89 -10.19
C GLY A 69 11.39 2.20 -9.40
N ILE A 70 12.58 2.74 -9.14
CA ILE A 70 12.76 4.04 -8.49
C ILE A 70 12.04 5.14 -9.27
N TRP A 71 12.30 5.24 -10.57
CA TRP A 71 11.65 6.23 -11.43
C TRP A 71 10.13 6.10 -11.41
N ARG A 72 9.59 4.86 -11.51
CA ARG A 72 8.17 4.59 -11.53
C ARG A 72 7.50 4.97 -10.21
N TRP A 73 8.07 4.54 -9.08
CA TRP A 73 7.42 4.66 -7.76
C TRP A 73 7.72 5.99 -7.07
N LEU A 74 8.98 6.44 -6.97
CA LEU A 74 9.34 7.73 -6.37
C LEU A 74 9.14 8.90 -7.34
N GLY A 75 9.33 8.67 -8.64
CA GLY A 75 9.16 9.73 -9.63
C GLY A 75 7.70 9.94 -9.99
N ARG A 76 7.08 8.95 -10.65
CA ARG A 76 5.75 9.11 -11.25
C ARG A 76 4.61 8.87 -10.26
N GLN A 77 4.61 7.72 -9.57
CA GLN A 77 3.49 7.32 -8.72
C GLN A 77 3.35 8.23 -7.49
N ALA A 78 4.45 8.56 -6.84
CA ALA A 78 4.44 9.47 -5.70
C ALA A 78 3.87 10.86 -6.06
N LYS A 79 4.21 11.37 -7.25
CA LYS A 79 3.66 12.65 -7.74
C LYS A 79 2.15 12.60 -7.98
N LEU A 80 1.63 11.47 -8.49
CA LEU A 80 0.18 11.29 -8.66
C LEU A 80 -0.55 11.25 -7.31
N GLU A 81 0.01 10.57 -6.32
CA GLU A 81 -0.54 10.56 -4.97
C GLU A 81 -0.49 11.96 -4.31
N GLU A 82 0.60 12.71 -4.50
CA GLU A 82 0.70 14.11 -4.06
C GLU A 82 -0.33 15.02 -4.74
N GLY A 83 -0.62 14.80 -6.03
CA GLY A 83 -1.66 15.52 -6.76
C GLY A 83 -3.03 15.34 -6.13
N GLY A 84 -3.38 14.10 -5.77
CA GLY A 84 -4.62 13.79 -5.06
C GLY A 84 -4.71 14.45 -3.68
N ALA A 85 -3.62 14.40 -2.90
CA ALA A 85 -3.55 15.04 -1.59
C ALA A 85 -3.70 16.56 -1.67
N ARG A 86 -3.05 17.21 -2.65
CA ARG A 86 -3.18 18.66 -2.86
C ARG A 86 -4.60 19.06 -3.29
N ALA A 87 -5.25 18.25 -4.13
CA ALA A 87 -6.63 18.50 -4.54
C ALA A 87 -7.58 18.43 -3.34
N GLN A 88 -7.36 17.47 -2.45
CA GLN A 88 -8.08 17.36 -1.19
C GLN A 88 -7.88 18.60 -0.31
N GLU A 89 -6.62 18.97 0.01
CA GLU A 89 -6.29 20.15 0.83
C GLU A 89 -6.91 21.42 0.26
N HIS A 90 -6.89 21.57 -1.07
CA HIS A 90 -7.49 22.73 -1.72
C HIS A 90 -9.02 22.76 -1.58
N SER A 91 -9.68 21.60 -1.68
CA SER A 91 -11.12 21.50 -1.48
C SER A 91 -11.55 21.80 -0.06
N GLU A 92 -10.78 21.40 0.95
CA GLU A 92 -11.02 21.69 2.36
C GLU A 92 -10.86 23.19 2.67
N ALA A 93 -9.95 23.87 1.98
CA ALA A 93 -9.70 25.30 2.14
C ALA A 93 -10.73 26.21 1.42
N THR A 94 -11.49 25.66 0.49
CA THR A 94 -12.46 26.39 -0.32
C THR A 94 -13.88 26.10 0.20
N SER A 95 -14.76 27.09 0.19
CA SER A 95 -16.17 26.89 0.55
C SER A 95 -16.86 25.95 -0.44
N GLY A 96 -17.07 24.71 -0.05
CA GLY A 96 -17.67 23.68 -0.89
C GLY A 96 -17.66 22.32 -0.22
N GLU A 97 -17.89 21.28 -0.98
CA GLU A 97 -17.78 19.90 -0.52
C GLU A 97 -16.29 19.50 -0.45
N ALA A 98 -15.84 19.03 0.73
CA ALA A 98 -14.50 18.47 0.89
C ALA A 98 -14.35 17.19 0.06
N LEU A 99 -13.28 17.10 -0.74
CA LEU A 99 -13.00 15.96 -1.60
C LEU A 99 -11.97 15.04 -0.94
N PHE A 100 -11.99 13.79 -1.30
CA PHE A 100 -10.94 12.84 -0.93
C PHE A 100 -10.56 11.96 -2.15
N PRO A 101 -9.31 11.51 -2.27
CA PRO A 101 -8.93 10.57 -3.32
C PRO A 101 -9.62 9.22 -3.12
N VAL A 102 -10.32 8.70 -4.13
CA VAL A 102 -10.99 7.39 -4.03
C VAL A 102 -10.01 6.26 -3.69
N SER A 103 -8.74 6.39 -4.09
CA SER A 103 -7.68 5.46 -3.72
C SER A 103 -7.43 5.36 -2.20
N LEU A 104 -7.92 6.30 -1.40
CA LEU A 104 -7.91 6.22 0.05
C LEU A 104 -8.70 4.99 0.53
N LEU A 105 -9.83 4.71 -0.10
CA LEU A 105 -10.73 3.62 0.28
C LEU A 105 -10.15 2.22 0.07
N THR A 106 -9.00 2.09 -0.60
CA THR A 106 -8.32 0.80 -0.80
C THR A 106 -7.25 0.51 0.24
N ARG A 107 -7.04 1.40 1.22
CA ARG A 107 -5.96 1.28 2.21
C ARG A 107 -6.19 2.07 3.51
N ALA A 108 -7.33 2.76 3.62
CA ALA A 108 -7.63 3.54 4.81
C ALA A 108 -7.89 2.63 6.01
N LYS A 109 -7.43 3.06 7.18
CA LYS A 109 -7.85 2.46 8.44
C LYS A 109 -9.30 2.80 8.70
N LEU A 110 -10.06 1.79 9.16
CA LEU A 110 -11.42 1.98 9.64
C LEU A 110 -11.38 2.16 11.15
N LYS A 111 -12.01 3.24 11.62
CA LYS A 111 -12.09 3.58 13.04
C LYS A 111 -13.54 3.58 13.51
N ALA A 112 -13.76 3.13 14.74
CA ALA A 112 -15.02 3.32 15.43
C ALA A 112 -15.23 4.79 15.85
N ALA A 113 -16.41 5.10 16.35
CA ALA A 113 -16.76 6.44 16.84
C ALA A 113 -15.87 6.93 18.00
N ASP A 114 -15.34 6.03 18.82
CA ASP A 114 -14.40 6.31 19.91
C ASP A 114 -12.93 6.48 19.46
N GLY A 115 -12.66 6.24 18.16
CA GLY A 115 -11.33 6.32 17.57
C GLY A 115 -10.53 5.01 17.61
N SER A 116 -11.06 3.94 18.18
CA SER A 116 -10.44 2.60 18.14
C SER A 116 -10.36 2.09 16.69
N GLU A 117 -9.33 1.30 16.38
CA GLU A 117 -9.14 0.72 15.06
C GLU A 117 -9.93 -0.58 14.94
N LEU A 118 -10.96 -0.59 14.08
CA LEU A 118 -11.79 -1.76 13.77
C LEU A 118 -11.17 -2.66 12.70
N GLY A 119 -10.39 -2.08 11.79
CA GLY A 119 -9.82 -2.80 10.66
C GLY A 119 -9.31 -1.88 9.57
N ALA A 120 -9.35 -2.34 8.33
CA ALA A 120 -8.91 -1.59 7.16
C ALA A 120 -9.91 -1.71 5.99
N CYS A 121 -10.07 -0.62 5.26
CA CYS A 121 -10.76 -0.65 3.98
C CYS A 121 -9.85 -1.27 2.92
N VAL A 122 -10.36 -2.18 2.13
CA VAL A 122 -9.63 -2.83 1.04
C VAL A 122 -10.17 -2.47 -0.32
N ASP A 123 -11.46 -2.11 -0.41
CA ASP A 123 -12.08 -1.63 -1.64
C ASP A 123 -13.41 -0.94 -1.35
N ALA A 124 -14.03 -0.37 -2.40
CA ALA A 124 -15.33 0.25 -2.35
C ALA A 124 -16.13 -0.06 -3.62
N MET A 125 -17.42 -0.36 -3.45
CA MET A 125 -18.31 -0.63 -4.58
C MET A 125 -19.18 0.58 -4.87
N ALA A 126 -19.15 1.03 -6.13
CA ALA A 126 -19.95 2.13 -6.65
C ALA A 126 -20.99 1.65 -7.66
N GLY A 127 -22.12 2.34 -7.72
CA GLY A 127 -23.15 2.07 -8.72
C GLY A 127 -22.75 2.58 -10.10
N CYS A 128 -22.83 1.73 -11.13
CA CYS A 128 -22.42 2.08 -12.50
C CYS A 128 -23.23 3.23 -13.11
N GLU A 129 -24.50 3.38 -12.75
CA GLU A 129 -25.39 4.39 -13.37
C GLU A 129 -25.11 5.82 -12.90
N ARG A 130 -24.82 6.01 -11.60
CA ARG A 130 -24.69 7.33 -10.97
C ARG A 130 -23.32 7.60 -10.38
N GLY A 131 -22.43 6.59 -10.37
CA GLY A 131 -21.09 6.71 -9.81
C GLY A 131 -21.04 6.83 -8.28
N GLY A 132 -22.18 6.76 -7.59
CA GLY A 132 -22.25 6.88 -6.13
C GLY A 132 -21.75 5.61 -5.44
N LEU A 133 -20.97 5.80 -4.36
CA LEU A 133 -20.52 4.71 -3.51
C LEU A 133 -21.74 4.04 -2.85
N ARG A 134 -21.69 2.71 -2.76
CA ARG A 134 -22.74 1.90 -2.18
C ARG A 134 -22.33 1.29 -0.86
N TYR A 135 -21.16 0.68 -0.82
CA TYR A 135 -20.60 0.09 0.38
C TYR A 135 -19.07 0.00 0.28
N LEU A 136 -18.46 -0.13 1.43
CA LEU A 136 -17.04 -0.41 1.59
C LEU A 136 -16.85 -1.90 1.86
N VAL A 137 -15.78 -2.44 1.32
CA VAL A 137 -15.26 -3.76 1.68
C VAL A 137 -14.18 -3.54 2.72
N VAL A 138 -14.40 -4.08 3.90
CA VAL A 138 -13.52 -3.87 5.06
C VAL A 138 -13.02 -5.20 5.59
N THR A 139 -11.78 -5.23 6.08
CA THR A 139 -11.20 -6.42 6.71
C THR A 139 -10.87 -6.13 8.16
N SER A 140 -11.01 -7.15 9.00
CA SER A 140 -10.64 -7.10 10.42
C SER A 140 -9.99 -8.40 10.86
N GLY A 141 -9.14 -8.31 11.88
CA GLY A 141 -8.41 -9.45 12.41
C GLY A 141 -7.33 -9.97 11.46
N GLY A 142 -6.78 -11.12 11.77
CA GLY A 142 -5.73 -11.75 10.99
C GLY A 142 -4.38 -11.04 11.01
N VAL A 143 -3.41 -11.62 10.32
CA VAL A 143 -2.07 -11.03 10.12
C VAL A 143 -1.64 -11.27 8.68
N GLY A 144 -1.32 -10.19 7.95
CA GLY A 144 -0.81 -10.30 6.58
C GLY A 144 -1.76 -10.97 5.59
N GLY A 145 -3.09 -10.79 5.75
CA GLY A 145 -4.10 -11.39 4.89
C GLY A 145 -4.54 -12.81 5.28
N VAL A 146 -3.94 -13.38 6.35
CA VAL A 146 -4.28 -14.72 6.85
C VAL A 146 -5.18 -14.62 8.07
N GLY A 147 -6.35 -15.26 8.03
CA GLY A 147 -7.30 -15.28 9.13
C GLY A 147 -8.15 -14.01 9.28
N GLU A 148 -8.05 -13.06 8.35
CA GLU A 148 -8.91 -11.88 8.32
C GLU A 148 -10.33 -12.22 7.87
N THR A 149 -11.30 -11.50 8.43
CA THR A 149 -12.70 -11.55 8.03
C THR A 149 -13.02 -10.35 7.15
N VAL A 150 -13.66 -10.59 6.00
CA VAL A 150 -14.11 -9.55 5.08
C VAL A 150 -15.57 -9.22 5.39
N ARG A 151 -15.91 -7.94 5.49
CA ARG A 151 -17.27 -7.47 5.80
C ARG A 151 -17.70 -6.34 4.87
N ARG A 152 -19.01 -6.22 4.72
CA ARG A 152 -19.63 -5.13 4.00
C ARG A 152 -20.06 -4.03 4.98
N LEU A 153 -19.54 -2.81 4.81
CA LEU A 153 -19.99 -1.62 5.53
C LEU A 153 -20.75 -0.71 4.54
N ASP A 154 -22.00 -0.41 4.81
CA ASP A 154 -22.78 0.49 3.96
C ASP A 154 -22.16 1.89 3.93
N TRP A 155 -22.21 2.56 2.77
CA TRP A 155 -21.62 3.87 2.62
C TRP A 155 -22.25 4.93 3.54
N ASN A 156 -23.55 4.77 3.87
CA ASN A 156 -24.25 5.68 4.77
C ASN A 156 -23.74 5.61 6.22
N ASP A 157 -23.12 4.50 6.60
CA ASP A 157 -22.53 4.29 7.94
C ASP A 157 -21.04 4.68 7.98
N ALA A 158 -20.50 5.13 6.85
CA ALA A 158 -19.09 5.52 6.71
C ALA A 158 -18.93 7.04 6.58
N LYS A 159 -17.91 7.58 7.23
CA LYS A 159 -17.49 8.97 7.10
C LYS A 159 -15.99 9.04 6.81
N VAL A 160 -15.61 9.82 5.80
CA VAL A 160 -14.20 10.01 5.40
C VAL A 160 -13.70 11.34 5.94
N ASP A 161 -12.58 11.33 6.65
CA ASP A 161 -11.92 12.53 7.20
C ASP A 161 -10.68 12.95 6.40
N GLY A 162 -10.51 12.38 5.21
CA GLY A 162 -9.38 12.65 4.32
C GLY A 162 -8.13 11.80 4.58
N LYS A 163 -8.01 11.15 5.72
CA LYS A 163 -6.87 10.24 6.05
C LYS A 163 -7.32 8.87 6.52
N SER A 164 -8.49 8.79 7.12
CA SER A 164 -9.09 7.55 7.61
C SER A 164 -10.58 7.52 7.28
N VAL A 165 -11.14 6.34 7.37
CA VAL A 165 -12.59 6.14 7.34
C VAL A 165 -13.03 5.88 8.76
N SER A 166 -14.09 6.55 9.22
CA SER A 166 -14.72 6.30 10.51
C SER A 166 -16.15 5.80 10.31
N THR A 167 -16.64 5.08 11.29
CA THR A 167 -18.04 4.63 11.34
C THR A 167 -18.65 4.98 12.69
N THR A 168 -19.98 5.07 12.74
CA THR A 168 -20.72 5.24 13.99
C THR A 168 -20.95 3.91 14.71
N LEU A 169 -20.63 2.79 14.07
CA LEU A 169 -20.75 1.46 14.63
C LEU A 169 -19.72 1.25 15.74
N ASP A 170 -20.12 0.57 16.79
CA ASP A 170 -19.20 0.04 17.79
C ASP A 170 -18.61 -1.33 17.36
N ASP A 171 -17.71 -1.90 18.18
CA ASP A 171 -17.07 -3.19 17.88
C ASP A 171 -18.10 -4.31 17.69
N HIS A 172 -19.15 -4.34 18.54
CA HIS A 172 -20.16 -5.40 18.49
C HIS A 172 -21.00 -5.30 17.21
N ASP A 173 -21.46 -4.09 16.87
CA ASP A 173 -22.25 -3.84 15.66
C ASP A 173 -21.42 -4.10 14.41
N PHE A 174 -20.13 -3.71 14.43
CA PHE A 174 -19.20 -3.99 13.34
C PHE A 174 -18.99 -5.50 13.15
N GLU A 175 -18.85 -6.27 14.22
CA GLU A 175 -18.74 -7.73 14.13
C GLU A 175 -20.00 -8.41 13.59
N SER A 176 -21.15 -7.81 13.76
CA SER A 176 -22.44 -8.28 13.26
C SER A 176 -22.70 -8.01 11.78
N LEU A 177 -21.88 -7.17 11.13
CA LEU A 177 -22.00 -6.85 9.72
C LEU A 177 -21.94 -8.10 8.83
N LYS A 178 -22.65 -8.02 7.70
CA LYS A 178 -22.64 -9.10 6.69
C LYS A 178 -21.22 -9.46 6.30
N GLN A 179 -20.83 -10.71 6.57
CA GLN A 179 -19.58 -11.26 6.10
C GLN A 179 -19.66 -11.53 4.60
N LEU A 180 -18.58 -11.23 3.92
CA LEU A 180 -18.38 -11.48 2.50
C LEU A 180 -17.39 -12.62 2.30
N ALA A 181 -17.59 -13.42 1.26
CA ALA A 181 -16.55 -14.33 0.83
C ALA A 181 -15.38 -13.54 0.23
N LYS A 182 -14.16 -14.05 0.36
CA LYS A 182 -12.97 -13.34 -0.16
C LYS A 182 -12.99 -13.15 -1.68
N ASP A 183 -13.70 -14.01 -2.37
CA ASP A 183 -13.84 -14.08 -3.83
C ASP A 183 -15.23 -13.68 -4.35
N ASP A 184 -16.17 -13.35 -3.45
CA ASP A 184 -17.54 -12.91 -3.79
C ASP A 184 -18.04 -11.84 -2.80
N TRP A 185 -18.25 -10.64 -3.30
CA TRP A 185 -18.67 -9.46 -2.50
C TRP A 185 -20.14 -9.07 -2.71
N GLN A 186 -20.98 -10.03 -3.05
CA GLN A 186 -22.44 -9.78 -3.24
C GLN A 186 -23.27 -9.87 -1.96
#